data_f4ff1f634665e853d2acb2d4ad94baec
#
_entry.id   f4ff1f634665e853d2acb2d4ad94baec
#
_cell.length_a   1.000
_cell.length_b   1.000
_cell.length_c   1.000
_cell.angle_alpha   90.00
_cell.angle_beta   90.00
_cell.angle_gamma   90.00
#
_symmetry.space_group_name_H-M   'P 1'
#
loop_
_entity.id
_entity.type
_entity.pdbx_description
1 polymer ?
#
loop_
_entity_poly.entity_id
_entity_poly.type
_entity_poly.pdbx_seq_one_letter_code
_entity_poly.pdbx_strand_id
1 'polypeptide(L)' 'MKYRCILCSYIYDPAVGDPDNGVQPGTAFEDVPNEWVCPECGAGKEDFEPIDDE' A
#
# COMPACT_ATOMS: atom_id res chain seq x y z
N MET A 1 -6.24 2.81 -8.57
CA MET A 1 -6.99 2.74 -7.30
C MET A 1 -6.02 2.73 -6.14
N LYS A 2 -6.27 3.55 -5.15
CA LYS A 2 -5.40 3.63 -3.98
C LYS A 2 -5.95 2.78 -2.86
N TYR A 3 -5.11 2.45 -1.92
CA TYR A 3 -5.48 1.68 -0.75
C TYR A 3 -5.06 2.43 0.50
N ARG A 4 -5.87 2.33 1.53
CA ARG A 4 -5.60 3.03 2.79
C ARG A 4 -5.45 2.02 3.91
N CYS A 5 -4.40 2.21 4.72
CA CYS A 5 -4.22 1.42 5.92
C CYS A 5 -5.27 1.81 6.94
N ILE A 6 -6.06 0.85 7.40
CA ILE A 6 -7.15 1.16 8.32
C ILE A 6 -6.65 1.44 9.73
N LEU A 7 -5.37 1.17 10.00
CA LEU A 7 -4.82 1.36 11.35
C LEU A 7 -4.14 2.71 11.52
N CYS A 8 -3.52 3.25 10.46
CA CYS A 8 -2.77 4.49 10.61
C CYS A 8 -3.04 5.51 9.50
N SER A 9 -3.89 5.16 8.56
CA SER A 9 -4.31 6.05 7.47
C SER A 9 -3.24 6.29 6.41
N TYR A 10 -2.20 5.47 6.37
CA TYR A 10 -1.23 5.52 5.29
C TYR A 10 -1.91 5.20 3.96
N ILE A 11 -1.56 5.93 2.91
CA ILE A 11 -2.14 5.72 1.59
C ILE A 11 -1.11 5.06 0.69
N TYR A 12 -1.43 3.89 0.16
CA TYR A 12 -0.62 3.28 -0.87
C TYR A 12 -1.11 3.75 -2.24
N ASP A 13 -0.27 4.47 -2.94
CA ASP A 13 -0.58 4.99 -4.27
C ASP A 13 0.21 4.18 -5.28
N PRO A 14 -0.47 3.39 -6.14
CA PRO A 14 0.28 2.58 -7.11
C PRO A 14 1.22 3.38 -8.00
N ALA A 15 0.88 4.62 -8.30
CA ALA A 15 1.75 5.44 -9.14
C ALA A 15 3.06 5.77 -8.44
N VAL A 16 3.07 5.76 -7.12
CA VAL A 16 4.26 6.07 -6.33
C VAL A 16 4.98 4.82 -5.86
N GLY A 17 4.22 3.77 -5.52
CA GLY A 17 4.79 2.57 -4.96
C GLY A 17 5.39 2.81 -3.60
N ASP A 18 6.36 1.97 -3.25
CA ASP A 18 7.09 2.11 -2.00
C ASP A 18 8.52 1.63 -2.25
N PRO A 19 9.30 2.42 -3.02
CA PRO A 19 10.63 1.96 -3.44
C PRO A 19 11.57 1.68 -2.27
N ASP A 20 11.39 2.39 -1.17
CA ASP A 20 12.23 2.18 0.00
C ASP A 20 12.05 0.78 0.59
N ASN A 21 10.94 0.13 0.28
CA ASN A 21 10.65 -1.20 0.76
C ASN A 21 10.48 -2.20 -0.38
N GLY A 22 11.05 -1.89 -1.53
CA GLY A 22 11.12 -2.83 -2.64
C GLY A 22 9.90 -2.88 -3.55
N VAL A 23 9.02 -1.90 -3.47
CA VAL A 23 7.83 -1.83 -4.31
C VAL A 23 8.01 -0.69 -5.31
N GLN A 24 8.23 -1.05 -6.57
CA GLN A 24 8.50 -0.06 -7.59
C GLN A 24 7.26 0.79 -7.91
N PRO A 25 7.46 2.04 -8.31
CA PRO A 25 6.34 2.83 -8.82
C PRO A 25 5.65 2.13 -9.97
N GLY A 26 4.33 2.20 -10.01
CA GLY A 26 3.57 1.53 -11.03
C GLY A 26 3.09 0.15 -10.65
N THR A 27 3.32 -0.28 -9.41
CA THR A 27 2.91 -1.60 -8.93
C THR A 27 1.50 -1.51 -8.36
N ALA A 28 0.58 -2.29 -8.95
CA ALA A 28 -0.76 -2.38 -8.40
C ALA A 28 -0.71 -3.04 -7.01
N PHE A 29 -1.66 -2.70 -6.16
CA PHE A 29 -1.64 -3.20 -4.79
C PHE A 29 -1.68 -4.72 -4.76
N GLU A 30 -2.46 -5.33 -5.66
CA GLU A 30 -2.55 -6.79 -5.69
C GLU A 30 -1.25 -7.44 -6.12
N ASP A 31 -0.36 -6.69 -6.75
CA ASP A 31 0.96 -7.20 -7.15
C ASP A 31 2.02 -6.96 -6.10
N VAL A 32 1.70 -6.24 -5.03
CA VAL A 32 2.63 -6.03 -3.94
C VAL A 32 2.83 -7.35 -3.22
N PRO A 33 4.09 -7.71 -2.87
CA PRO A 33 4.33 -8.99 -2.18
C PRO A 33 3.52 -9.11 -0.90
N ASN A 34 3.11 -10.34 -0.59
CA ASN A 34 2.28 -10.56 0.59
C ASN A 34 3.00 -10.23 1.89
N GLU A 35 4.32 -10.29 1.88
CA GLU A 35 5.09 -9.97 3.09
C GLU A 35 5.31 -8.48 3.28
N TRP A 36 4.91 -7.66 2.31
CA TRP A 36 5.00 -6.21 2.47
C TRP A 36 4.06 -5.75 3.57
N VAL A 37 4.53 -4.80 4.35
CA VAL A 37 3.71 -4.25 5.44
C VAL A 37 3.72 -2.73 5.33
N CYS A 38 2.74 -2.13 6.01
CA CYS A 38 2.64 -0.67 6.03
C CYS A 38 3.93 -0.07 6.58
N PRO A 39 4.55 0.87 5.85
CA PRO A 39 5.80 1.46 6.32
C PRO A 39 5.62 2.36 7.53
N GLU A 40 4.39 2.73 7.86
CA GLU A 40 4.14 3.62 8.98
C GLU A 40 3.84 2.86 10.27
N CYS A 41 3.08 1.77 10.19
CA CYS A 41 2.66 1.09 11.40
C CYS A 41 2.91 -0.43 11.38
N GLY A 42 3.35 -0.97 10.24
CA GLY A 42 3.65 -2.38 10.15
C GLY A 42 2.45 -3.28 9.90
N ALA A 43 1.29 -2.71 9.59
CA ALA A 43 0.11 -3.53 9.31
C ALA A 43 0.29 -4.30 8.02
N GLY A 44 -0.28 -5.51 7.97
CA GLY A 44 -0.22 -6.32 6.77
C GLY A 44 -1.19 -5.84 5.71
N LYS A 45 -1.09 -6.45 4.53
CA LYS A 45 -1.95 -6.05 3.41
C LYS A 45 -3.43 -6.24 3.74
N GLU A 46 -3.75 -7.19 4.59
CA GLU A 46 -5.15 -7.45 4.94
C GLU A 46 -5.76 -6.29 5.73
N ASP A 47 -4.94 -5.38 6.23
CA ASP A 47 -5.43 -4.22 6.97
C ASP A 47 -5.53 -2.99 6.08
N PHE A 48 -5.53 -3.19 4.76
CA PHE A 48 -5.71 -2.10 3.81
C PHE A 48 -7.07 -2.23 3.14
N GLU A 49 -7.68 -1.11 2.86
CA GLU A 49 -8.96 -1.09 2.16
C GLU A 49 -8.83 -0.25 0.90
N PRO A 50 -9.53 -0.65 -0.18
CA PRO A 50 -9.50 0.16 -1.39
C PRO A 50 -10.25 1.47 -1.16
N ILE A 51 -9.71 2.55 -1.69
CA ILE A 51 -10.38 3.83 -1.64
C ILE A 51 -10.58 4.33 -3.05
N ASP A 52 -11.72 4.96 -3.26
CA ASP A 52 -12.07 5.46 -4.56
C ASP A 52 -11.61 6.90 -4.63
N ASP A 53 -10.36 7.05 -4.97
CA ASP A 53 -9.69 8.34 -4.87
C ASP A 53 -9.37 8.85 -6.25
N GLU A 54 -9.90 9.97 -6.59
CA GLU A 54 -9.61 10.63 -7.85
C GLU A 54 -8.62 11.74 -7.67
#